data_d7ea695796391347dd2d4e18da350068
#
_entry.id   d7ea695796391347dd2d4e18da350068
#
_cell.length_a   1.000
_cell.length_b   1.000
_cell.length_c   1.000
_cell.angle_alpha   90.00
_cell.angle_beta   90.00
_cell.angle_gamma   90.00
#
_symmetry.space_group_name_H-M   'P 1'
#
loop_
_entity.id
_entity.type
_entity.pdbx_description
1 polymer ?
#
loop_
_entity_poly.entity_id
_entity_poly.type
_entity_poly.pdbx_seq_one_letter_code
_entity_poly.pdbx_strand_id
1 'polypeptide(L)' 'MNMLIDEIMTAKEAAERWGVAPITIRQACSGYKKSPPRFTEAEARKSGGTWLVTRAAMERLYGPEPK' A
#
# COMPACT_ATOMS: atom_id res chain seq x y z
N MET A 1 20.06 -2.37 5.29
CA MET A 1 19.90 -2.49 3.84
C MET A 1 18.83 -1.55 3.32
N ASN A 2 19.09 -0.90 2.21
CA ASN A 2 18.16 0.07 1.67
C ASN A 2 17.20 -0.57 0.68
N MET A 3 15.95 -0.14 0.75
CA MET A 3 14.95 -0.55 -0.20
C MET A 3 15.11 0.25 -1.49
N LEU A 4 14.99 -0.42 -2.62
CA LEU A 4 15.03 0.26 -3.91
C LEU A 4 13.80 1.15 -4.06
N ILE A 5 13.98 2.27 -4.75
CA ILE A 5 12.91 3.26 -4.84
C ILE A 5 11.67 2.72 -5.55
N ASP A 6 11.83 1.83 -6.53
CA ASP A 6 10.67 1.26 -7.23
C ASP A 6 9.99 0.15 -6.44
N GLU A 7 10.49 -0.19 -5.26
CA GLU A 7 9.78 -1.07 -4.34
C GLU A 7 8.83 -0.29 -3.43
N ILE A 8 8.86 1.04 -3.51
CA ILE A 8 7.98 1.91 -2.74
C ILE A 8 7.14 2.69 -3.74
N MET A 9 5.83 2.77 -3.49
CA MET A 9 4.93 3.44 -4.39
C MET A 9 3.83 4.15 -3.59
N THR A 10 3.17 5.12 -4.22
CA THR A 10 2.02 5.77 -3.60
C THR A 10 0.85 4.80 -3.60
N ALA A 11 -0.11 5.04 -2.69
CA ALA A 11 -1.33 4.22 -2.68
C ALA A 11 -2.05 4.30 -4.02
N LYS A 12 -2.04 5.47 -4.67
CA LYS A 12 -2.66 5.62 -5.98
C LYS A 12 -1.97 4.75 -7.03
N GLU A 13 -0.64 4.77 -7.05
CA GLU A 13 0.11 3.94 -7.99
C GLU A 13 -0.12 2.46 -7.72
N ALA A 14 -0.11 2.05 -6.45
CA ALA A 14 -0.35 0.66 -6.08
C ALA A 14 -1.75 0.22 -6.53
N ALA A 15 -2.73 1.08 -6.34
CA ALA A 15 -4.11 0.77 -6.77
C ALA A 15 -4.18 0.54 -8.27
N GLU A 16 -3.50 1.38 -9.04
CA GLU A 16 -3.48 1.25 -10.50
C GLU A 16 -2.78 -0.03 -10.94
N ARG A 17 -1.66 -0.35 -10.29
CA ARG A 17 -0.86 -1.53 -10.67
C ARG A 17 -1.56 -2.84 -10.33
N TRP A 18 -2.30 -2.86 -9.22
CA TRP A 18 -3.01 -4.08 -8.78
C TRP A 18 -4.47 -4.12 -9.22
N GLY A 19 -4.94 -3.06 -9.88
CA GLY A 19 -6.30 -3.03 -10.40
C GLY A 19 -7.36 -2.94 -9.31
N VAL A 20 -7.05 -2.25 -8.20
CA VAL A 20 -8.00 -2.04 -7.11
C VAL A 20 -8.29 -0.55 -6.97
N ALA A 21 -9.37 -0.21 -6.28
CA ALA A 21 -9.73 1.18 -6.08
C ALA A 21 -8.74 1.85 -5.12
N PRO A 22 -8.35 3.11 -5.37
CA PRO A 22 -7.43 3.81 -4.47
C PRO A 22 -7.92 3.89 -3.03
N ILE A 23 -9.24 4.03 -2.83
CA ILE A 23 -9.79 4.08 -1.48
C ILE A 23 -9.54 2.77 -0.73
N THR A 24 -9.53 1.64 -1.44
CA THR A 24 -9.25 0.35 -0.84
C THR A 24 -7.85 0.31 -0.25
N ILE A 25 -6.86 0.83 -1.00
CA ILE A 25 -5.49 0.87 -0.52
C ILE A 25 -5.36 1.82 0.67
N ARG A 26 -5.98 2.99 0.60
CA ARG A 26 -5.89 3.96 1.70
C ARG A 26 -6.53 3.42 2.97
N GLN A 27 -7.63 2.71 2.86
CA GLN A 27 -8.28 2.10 4.02
C GLN A 27 -7.42 0.99 4.61
N ALA A 28 -6.72 0.24 3.76
CA ALA A 28 -5.80 -0.78 4.24
C ALA A 28 -4.61 -0.14 4.98
N CYS A 29 -4.21 1.07 4.60
CA CYS A 29 -3.13 1.78 5.26
C CYS A 29 -3.55 2.35 6.61
N SER A 30 -4.72 2.97 6.69
CA SER A 30 -5.14 3.74 7.87
C SER A 30 -6.14 3.01 8.74
N GLY A 31 -6.73 1.93 8.26
CA GLY A 31 -7.87 1.30 8.91
C GLY A 31 -9.15 1.98 8.48
N TYR A 32 -10.28 1.35 8.76
CA TYR A 32 -11.59 1.89 8.39
C TYR A 32 -12.62 1.51 9.45
N LYS A 33 -13.26 2.53 10.01
CA LYS A 33 -14.23 2.38 11.08
C LYS A 33 -13.61 1.58 12.23
N LYS A 34 -14.14 0.39 12.51
CA LYS A 34 -13.63 -0.43 13.61
C LYS A 34 -12.57 -1.42 13.17
N SER A 35 -12.23 -1.43 11.88
CA SER A 35 -11.23 -2.35 11.36
C SER A 35 -9.83 -1.77 11.51
N PRO A 36 -8.86 -2.54 12.01
CA PRO A 36 -7.49 -2.04 12.11
C PRO A 36 -6.85 -1.95 10.73
N PRO A 37 -5.74 -1.18 10.60
CA PRO A 37 -5.00 -1.16 9.35
C PRO A 37 -4.53 -2.55 8.97
N ARG A 38 -4.56 -2.84 7.68
CA ARG A 38 -4.12 -4.14 7.18
C ARG A 38 -2.63 -4.18 6.91
N PHE A 39 -2.01 -3.02 6.67
CA PHE A 39 -0.55 -2.91 6.52
C PHE A 39 0.08 -2.62 7.87
N THR A 40 1.28 -3.15 8.08
CA THR A 40 2.06 -2.83 9.27
C THR A 40 2.77 -1.50 9.10
N GLU A 41 3.35 -0.99 10.19
CA GLU A 41 4.11 0.25 10.14
C GLU A 41 5.31 0.17 9.22
N ALA A 42 5.86 -1.04 9.03
CA ALA A 42 6.99 -1.24 8.12
C ALA A 42 6.54 -1.31 6.66
N GLU A 43 5.25 -1.51 6.42
CA GLU A 43 4.72 -1.71 5.07
C GLU A 43 4.10 -0.47 4.47
N ALA A 44 3.59 0.43 5.30
CA ALA A 44 2.91 1.62 4.80
C ALA A 44 3.23 2.80 5.71
N ARG A 45 3.32 3.97 5.10
CA ARG A 45 3.65 5.19 5.84
C ARG A 45 3.00 6.37 5.14
N LYS A 46 2.49 7.30 5.94
CA LYS A 46 1.97 8.55 5.39
C LYS A 46 3.09 9.58 5.34
N SER A 47 3.29 10.16 4.17
CA SER A 47 4.30 11.20 3.96
C SER A 47 3.59 12.42 3.39
N GLY A 48 3.57 13.51 4.16
CA GLY A 48 2.76 14.66 3.79
C GLY A 48 1.30 14.25 3.76
N GLY A 49 0.63 14.44 2.65
CA GLY A 49 -0.74 14.00 2.49
C GLY A 49 -0.89 12.69 1.71
N THR A 50 0.21 11.98 1.51
CA THR A 50 0.23 10.81 0.62
C THR A 50 0.63 9.55 1.36
N TRP A 51 -0.14 8.49 1.20
CA TRP A 51 0.23 7.18 1.70
C TRP A 51 1.22 6.51 0.76
N LEU A 52 2.28 5.94 1.34
CA LEU A 52 3.28 5.16 0.62
C LEU A 52 3.19 3.71 1.08
N VAL A 53 3.31 2.78 0.14
CA VAL A 53 3.25 1.35 0.46
C VAL A 53 4.40 0.66 -0.26
N THR A 54 4.81 -0.50 0.25
CA THR A 54 5.84 -1.29 -0.41
C THR A 54 5.22 -2.30 -1.34
N ARG A 55 5.97 -2.70 -2.37
CA ARG A 55 5.55 -3.77 -3.25
C ARG A 55 5.29 -5.07 -2.46
N ALA A 56 6.19 -5.38 -1.53
CA ALA A 56 6.04 -6.61 -0.73
C ALA A 56 4.73 -6.60 0.05
N ALA A 57 4.32 -5.43 0.57
CA ALA A 57 3.06 -5.31 1.28
C ALA A 57 1.88 -5.58 0.38
N MET A 58 1.91 -5.03 -0.84
CA MET A 58 0.85 -5.27 -1.82
C MET A 58 0.77 -6.74 -2.19
N GLU A 59 1.93 -7.38 -2.37
CA GLU A 59 1.95 -8.80 -2.70
C GLU A 59 1.41 -9.65 -1.56
N ARG A 60 1.69 -9.26 -0.32
CA ARG A 60 1.20 -9.97 0.84
C ARG A 60 -0.33 -9.92 0.94
N LEU A 61 -0.93 -8.74 0.67
CA LEU A 61 -2.36 -8.56 0.80
C LEU A 61 -3.14 -8.95 -0.44
N TYR A 62 -2.60 -8.69 -1.62
CA TYR A 62 -3.35 -8.81 -2.87
C TYR A 62 -2.72 -9.80 -3.86
N GLY A 63 -1.61 -10.43 -3.48
CA GLY A 63 -0.92 -11.35 -4.35
C GLY A 63 0.02 -10.65 -5.32
N PRO A 64 0.66 -11.41 -6.21
CA PRO A 64 1.58 -10.83 -7.19
C PRO A 64 0.90 -9.79 -8.06
N GLU A 65 1.69 -8.83 -8.51
CA GLU A 65 1.16 -7.78 -9.38
C GLU A 65 0.60 -8.39 -10.66
N PRO A 66 -0.65 -8.08 -11.03
CA PRO A 66 -1.24 -8.61 -12.26
C PRO A 66 -0.51 -8.09 -13.48
N LYS A 67 -0.42 -8.91 -14.49
CA LYS A 67 0.20 -8.52 -15.74
C LYS A 67 -0.82 -7.99 -16.73
#